data_c32af3c28e9eebf8356aba262f6a46b4
#
_entry.id   c32af3c28e9eebf8356aba262f6a46b4
#
_cell.length_a   1.000
_cell.length_b   1.000
_cell.length_c   1.000
_cell.angle_alpha   90.00
_cell.angle_beta   90.00
_cell.angle_gamma   90.00
#
_symmetry.space_group_name_H-M   'P 1'
#
loop_
_entity.id
_entity.type
_entity.pdbx_description
1 polymer ?
#
loop_
_entity_poly.entity_id
_entity_poly.type
_entity_poly.pdbx_seq_one_letter_code
_entity_poly.pdbx_strand_id
1 'polypeptide(L)'
;CDHLINFVIDPKGYSDLKKLAFTPYYNAEENRKLYDGVIFCLSNQKLIEDYATITSDGNYYFYLQPANTMFDDNADIRQTELTRAKGSYQVCTKNIPPDGQSTLYSSCKDMLPMIRLSELYYIQAEHLCRKGDISGAINKIDIVRDARNCQTGSSGQMYQKIKDLVSFKTEMVKEAARDFMQEGQVFFYYKHLKLFPKSDMTASDMVLPKPDNELIH
;
A
#
# COMPACT_ATOMS: atom_id res chain seq x y z
N CYS A 1 -0.26 -2.80 22.16
CA CYS A 1 -0.17 -2.39 20.76
C CYS A 1 -1.31 -1.43 20.39
N ASP A 2 -2.58 -1.85 20.51
CA ASP A 2 -3.74 -1.05 20.07
C ASP A 2 -3.82 0.35 20.73
N HIS A 3 -3.46 0.48 22.00
CA HIS A 3 -3.49 1.77 22.69
C HIS A 3 -2.54 2.79 22.06
N LEU A 4 -1.31 2.37 21.74
CA LEU A 4 -0.32 3.25 21.11
C LEU A 4 -0.73 3.61 19.66
N ILE A 5 -1.24 2.63 18.91
CA ILE A 5 -1.72 2.86 17.55
C ILE A 5 -2.91 3.82 17.54
N ASN A 6 -3.89 3.61 18.44
CA ASN A 6 -5.03 4.50 18.57
C ASN A 6 -4.62 5.93 18.95
N PHE A 7 -3.59 6.08 19.83
CA PHE A 7 -3.04 7.38 20.17
C PHE A 7 -2.38 8.06 18.97
N VAL A 8 -1.66 7.33 18.13
CA VAL A 8 -1.04 7.89 16.91
C VAL A 8 -2.11 8.31 15.89
N ILE A 9 -3.18 7.51 15.73
CA ILE A 9 -4.26 7.81 14.80
C ILE A 9 -5.10 9.02 15.26
N ASP A 10 -5.44 9.08 16.53
CA ASP A 10 -6.28 10.13 17.13
C ASP A 10 -5.74 10.51 18.51
N PRO A 11 -4.82 11.46 18.60
CA PRO A 11 -4.16 11.88 19.83
C PRO A 11 -5.08 12.76 20.69
N LYS A 12 -6.16 12.17 21.22
CA LYS A 12 -7.12 12.86 22.09
C LYS A 12 -6.43 13.55 23.27
N GLY A 13 -6.79 14.81 23.50
CA GLY A 13 -6.23 15.61 24.59
C GLY A 13 -4.93 16.37 24.26
N TYR A 14 -4.44 16.26 23.02
CA TYR A 14 -3.27 16.99 22.54
C TYR A 14 -3.67 17.88 21.37
N SER A 15 -4.00 19.14 21.63
CA SER A 15 -4.50 20.10 20.63
C SER A 15 -3.53 20.39 19.48
N ASP A 16 -2.22 20.19 19.72
CA ASP A 16 -1.18 20.50 18.76
C ASP A 16 -0.90 19.35 17.77
N LEU A 17 -1.49 18.18 18.02
CA LEU A 17 -1.35 17.02 17.14
C LEU A 17 -2.60 16.85 16.30
N LYS A 18 -2.42 16.80 14.99
CA LYS A 18 -3.54 16.55 14.06
C LYS A 18 -3.92 15.07 14.08
N LYS A 19 -5.22 14.84 14.05
CA LYS A 19 -5.76 13.52 13.73
C LYS A 19 -5.34 13.12 12.33
N LEU A 20 -4.81 11.91 12.17
CA LEU A 20 -4.49 11.36 10.86
C LEU A 20 -5.76 11.04 10.07
N ALA A 21 -5.73 11.30 8.79
CA ALA A 21 -6.84 11.06 7.88
C ALA A 21 -6.33 10.46 6.57
N PHE A 22 -7.23 9.80 5.84
CA PHE A 22 -6.93 9.37 4.48
C PHE A 22 -7.15 10.51 3.48
N THR A 23 -6.40 10.48 2.38
CA THR A 23 -6.66 11.32 1.22
C THR A 23 -8.08 11.07 0.73
N PRO A 24 -8.90 12.10 0.54
CA PRO A 24 -10.22 11.94 -0.07
C PRO A 24 -10.11 11.30 -1.46
N TYR A 25 -10.99 10.35 -1.76
CA TYR A 25 -10.92 9.59 -3.00
C TYR A 25 -11.01 10.47 -4.26
N TYR A 26 -11.77 11.56 -4.21
CA TYR A 26 -11.90 12.52 -5.32
C TYR A 26 -10.64 13.35 -5.59
N ASN A 27 -9.63 13.28 -4.74
CA ASN A 27 -8.32 13.92 -4.93
C ASN A 27 -7.22 12.92 -5.33
N ALA A 28 -7.54 11.63 -5.52
CA ALA A 28 -6.53 10.60 -5.70
C ALA A 28 -5.73 10.77 -6.99
N GLU A 29 -6.34 11.21 -8.09
CA GLU A 29 -5.63 11.46 -9.34
C GLU A 29 -4.58 12.57 -9.20
N GLU A 30 -4.91 13.67 -8.56
CA GLU A 30 -3.99 14.78 -8.31
C GLU A 30 -2.99 14.47 -7.19
N ASN A 31 -3.43 13.70 -6.19
CA ASN A 31 -2.63 13.29 -5.04
C ASN A 31 -2.22 11.82 -5.16
N ARG A 32 -1.53 11.45 -6.23
CA ARG A 32 -1.13 10.06 -6.52
C ARG A 32 -0.27 9.41 -5.45
N LYS A 33 0.38 10.21 -4.61
CA LYS A 33 1.13 9.72 -3.44
C LYS A 33 0.24 9.40 -2.24
N LEU A 34 -1.03 9.82 -2.23
CA LEU A 34 -1.95 9.71 -1.10
C LEU A 34 -1.31 10.23 0.19
N TYR A 35 -0.69 11.43 0.11
CA TYR A 35 0.24 11.92 1.12
C TYR A 35 -0.43 12.26 2.46
N ASP A 36 -1.74 12.53 2.49
CA ASP A 36 -2.46 12.82 3.75
C ASP A 36 -2.38 11.64 4.75
N GLY A 37 -2.29 10.41 4.22
CA GLY A 37 -2.10 9.21 5.03
C GLY A 37 -0.63 8.85 5.28
N VAL A 38 0.33 9.69 4.92
CA VAL A 38 1.76 9.41 5.17
C VAL A 38 2.15 9.93 6.53
N ILE A 39 2.66 9.04 7.39
CA ILE A 39 3.13 9.36 8.74
C ILE A 39 4.60 9.73 8.72
N PHE A 40 5.38 8.98 7.94
CA PHE A 40 6.80 9.22 7.76
C PHE A 40 7.20 8.99 6.31
N CYS A 41 8.00 9.91 5.76
CA CYS A 41 8.55 9.80 4.43
C CYS A 41 10.01 10.26 4.39
N LEU A 42 10.74 9.76 3.40
CA LEU A 42 12.01 10.32 2.99
C LEU A 42 11.76 11.29 1.83
N SER A 43 12.62 12.28 1.65
CA SER A 43 12.59 13.17 0.50
C SER A 43 13.68 12.77 -0.49
N ASN A 44 13.30 12.56 -1.75
CA ASN A 44 14.24 12.36 -2.84
C ASN A 44 13.88 13.33 -3.99
N GLN A 45 14.60 14.43 -4.08
CA GLN A 45 14.37 15.47 -5.11
C GLN A 45 14.58 14.97 -6.54
N LYS A 46 15.30 13.85 -6.71
CA LYS A 46 15.52 13.19 -8.01
C LYS A 46 14.54 12.07 -8.30
N LEU A 47 13.60 11.77 -7.41
CA LEU A 47 12.74 10.59 -7.54
C LEU A 47 12.02 10.52 -8.89
N ILE A 48 11.48 11.63 -9.36
CA ILE A 48 10.76 11.68 -10.64
C ILE A 48 11.73 11.55 -11.83
N GLU A 49 12.88 12.19 -11.75
CA GLU A 49 13.93 12.11 -12.79
C GLU A 49 14.48 10.68 -12.88
N ASP A 50 14.83 10.08 -11.74
CA ASP A 50 15.31 8.71 -11.66
C ASP A 50 14.27 7.73 -12.21
N TYR A 51 12.98 7.92 -11.84
CA TYR A 51 11.89 7.10 -12.33
C TYR A 51 11.65 7.29 -13.84
N ALA A 52 11.71 8.52 -14.34
CA ALA A 52 11.58 8.83 -15.75
C ALA A 52 12.72 8.19 -16.57
N THR A 53 13.95 8.20 -16.05
CA THR A 53 15.09 7.54 -16.68
C THR A 53 14.86 6.04 -16.81
N ILE A 54 14.40 5.37 -15.74
CA ILE A 54 14.06 3.94 -15.77
C ILE A 54 12.94 3.64 -16.75
N THR A 55 11.99 4.56 -16.94
CA THR A 55 10.79 4.34 -17.77
C THR A 55 10.94 4.83 -19.21
N SER A 56 11.96 5.66 -19.54
CA SER A 56 12.14 6.26 -20.86
C SER A 56 12.51 5.25 -21.94
N ASP A 57 13.25 4.20 -21.59
CA ASP A 57 13.73 3.18 -22.54
C ASP A 57 12.67 2.21 -23.06
N GLY A 58 11.40 2.44 -22.74
CA GLY A 58 10.27 1.63 -23.25
C GLY A 58 10.21 0.20 -22.74
N ASN A 59 11.30 -0.32 -22.16
CA ASN A 59 11.45 -1.71 -21.71
C ASN A 59 11.37 -1.88 -20.20
N TYR A 60 11.37 -0.80 -19.41
CA TYR A 60 11.46 -0.83 -17.95
C TYR A 60 10.26 -0.19 -17.26
N TYR A 61 9.04 -0.50 -17.73
CA TYR A 61 7.87 -0.15 -16.95
C TYR A 61 7.69 -1.17 -15.82
N PHE A 62 7.41 -0.67 -14.62
CA PHE A 62 6.91 -1.53 -13.55
C PHE A 62 5.48 -1.93 -13.89
N TYR A 63 5.34 -2.98 -14.68
CA TYR A 63 4.06 -3.55 -15.02
C TYR A 63 3.43 -4.17 -13.78
N LEU A 64 2.19 -3.81 -13.54
CA LEU A 64 1.38 -4.55 -12.59
C LEU A 64 0.99 -5.88 -13.23
N GLN A 65 0.90 -6.92 -12.43
CA GLN A 65 0.20 -8.15 -12.82
C GLN A 65 -1.17 -7.76 -13.39
N PRO A 66 -1.77 -8.57 -14.27
CA PRO A 66 -3.04 -8.21 -14.88
C PRO A 66 -4.00 -7.63 -13.84
N ALA A 67 -4.54 -6.44 -14.09
CA ALA A 67 -5.32 -5.68 -13.12
C ALA A 67 -6.50 -6.49 -12.54
N ASN A 68 -7.06 -7.39 -13.35
CA ASN A 68 -8.15 -8.31 -12.97
C ASN A 68 -7.75 -9.36 -11.91
N THR A 69 -6.44 -9.55 -11.64
CA THR A 69 -5.97 -10.46 -10.60
C THR A 69 -5.51 -9.73 -9.34
N MET A 70 -5.14 -8.46 -9.47
CA MET A 70 -4.67 -7.64 -8.36
C MET A 70 -5.83 -6.95 -7.63
N PHE A 71 -6.76 -6.36 -8.37
CA PHE A 71 -7.90 -5.63 -7.83
C PHE A 71 -9.15 -6.50 -7.85
N ASP A 72 -9.94 -6.43 -6.81
CA ASP A 72 -11.17 -7.20 -6.60
C ASP A 72 -12.42 -6.32 -6.47
N ASP A 73 -12.26 -5.02 -6.68
CA ASP A 73 -13.32 -4.04 -6.67
C ASP A 73 -13.07 -3.00 -7.79
N ASN A 74 -14.04 -2.85 -8.68
CA ASN A 74 -13.91 -1.95 -9.83
C ASN A 74 -13.95 -0.45 -9.46
N ALA A 75 -14.43 -0.12 -8.27
CA ALA A 75 -14.47 1.24 -7.75
C ALA A 75 -13.21 1.62 -6.95
N ASP A 76 -12.27 0.68 -6.77
CA ASP A 76 -11.03 0.92 -6.04
C ASP A 76 -10.20 2.02 -6.72
N ILE A 77 -10.02 3.15 -6.05
CA ILE A 77 -9.25 4.30 -6.57
C ILE A 77 -7.79 3.95 -6.85
N ARG A 78 -7.26 2.92 -6.21
CA ARG A 78 -5.90 2.45 -6.49
C ARG A 78 -5.82 1.82 -7.89
N GLN A 79 -6.94 1.30 -8.41
CA GLN A 79 -7.05 0.84 -9.79
C GLN A 79 -7.41 1.99 -10.73
N THR A 80 -8.45 2.78 -10.41
CA THR A 80 -9.00 3.77 -11.33
C THR A 80 -8.12 5.01 -11.48
N GLU A 81 -7.49 5.47 -10.39
CA GLU A 81 -6.75 6.73 -10.35
C GLU A 81 -5.23 6.54 -10.28
N LEU A 82 -4.77 5.44 -9.67
CA LEU A 82 -3.34 5.19 -9.46
C LEU A 82 -2.74 4.18 -10.44
N THR A 83 -3.50 3.75 -11.43
CA THR A 83 -3.00 2.97 -12.55
C THR A 83 -3.48 3.52 -13.88
N ARG A 84 -2.74 3.24 -14.95
CA ARG A 84 -3.17 3.53 -16.31
C ARG A 84 -2.77 2.41 -17.27
N ALA A 85 -3.55 2.26 -18.34
CA ALA A 85 -3.21 1.34 -19.41
C ALA A 85 -1.99 1.84 -20.20
N LYS A 86 -1.07 0.93 -20.54
CA LYS A 86 0.00 1.13 -21.50
C LYS A 86 0.11 -0.10 -22.40
N GLY A 87 -0.45 0.00 -23.60
CA GLY A 87 -0.66 -1.17 -24.45
C GLY A 87 -1.57 -2.19 -23.76
N SER A 88 -1.10 -3.44 -23.66
CA SER A 88 -1.81 -4.52 -22.98
C SER A 88 -1.54 -4.60 -21.46
N TYR A 89 -0.76 -3.68 -20.89
CA TYR A 89 -0.33 -3.70 -19.50
C TYR A 89 -0.98 -2.57 -18.70
N GLN A 90 -1.02 -2.74 -17.38
CA GLN A 90 -1.31 -1.68 -16.42
C GLN A 90 0.00 -1.23 -15.76
N VAL A 91 0.17 0.08 -15.58
CA VAL A 91 1.32 0.67 -14.91
C VAL A 91 0.86 1.53 -13.73
N CYS A 92 1.58 1.48 -12.62
CA CYS A 92 1.31 2.36 -11.49
C CYS A 92 1.74 3.80 -11.80
N THR A 93 0.91 4.77 -11.45
CA THR A 93 1.14 6.18 -11.73
C THR A 93 1.66 6.99 -10.55
N LYS A 94 1.91 6.38 -9.39
CA LYS A 94 2.33 7.10 -8.17
C LYS A 94 3.55 8.01 -8.37
N ASN A 95 4.49 7.61 -9.23
CA ASN A 95 5.71 8.36 -9.55
C ASN A 95 5.67 9.01 -10.94
N ILE A 96 4.50 9.08 -11.57
CA ILE A 96 4.30 9.73 -12.86
C ILE A 96 3.48 11.01 -12.60
N PRO A 97 3.95 12.18 -13.05
CA PRO A 97 3.15 13.40 -12.93
C PRO A 97 1.77 13.24 -13.59
N PRO A 98 0.71 13.78 -13.00
CA PRO A 98 -0.59 13.85 -13.65
C PRO A 98 -0.54 14.75 -14.89
N ASP A 99 -1.46 14.54 -15.83
CA ASP A 99 -1.59 15.40 -16.98
C ASP A 99 -2.09 16.78 -16.50
N GLY A 100 -1.32 17.83 -16.81
CA GLY A 100 -1.57 19.18 -16.31
C GLY A 100 -0.79 19.52 -15.04
N GLN A 101 -1.06 20.73 -14.52
CA GLN A 101 -0.43 21.22 -13.30
C GLN A 101 -1.29 20.87 -12.08
N SER A 102 -0.75 20.10 -11.15
CA SER A 102 -1.36 19.82 -9.86
C SER A 102 -0.48 20.36 -8.74
N THR A 103 -1.07 21.26 -7.92
CA THR A 103 -0.40 21.76 -6.71
C THR A 103 -0.24 20.67 -5.66
N LEU A 104 -1.21 19.76 -5.54
CA LEU A 104 -1.15 18.63 -4.63
C LEU A 104 0.00 17.68 -5.01
N TYR A 105 0.09 17.29 -6.28
CA TYR A 105 1.20 16.47 -6.74
C TYR A 105 2.55 17.15 -6.55
N SER A 106 2.66 18.42 -6.90
CA SER A 106 3.90 19.20 -6.78
C SER A 106 4.40 19.29 -5.34
N SER A 107 3.51 19.31 -4.36
CA SER A 107 3.87 19.36 -2.93
C SER A 107 4.39 18.03 -2.39
N CYS A 108 4.07 16.92 -3.04
CA CYS A 108 4.41 15.57 -2.55
C CYS A 108 5.21 14.72 -3.54
N LYS A 109 5.57 15.25 -4.70
CA LYS A 109 6.27 14.51 -5.78
C LYS A 109 7.58 13.85 -5.33
N ASP A 110 8.30 14.50 -4.43
CA ASP A 110 9.61 14.05 -3.94
C ASP A 110 9.49 13.12 -2.71
N MET A 111 8.27 12.86 -2.23
CA MET A 111 8.04 11.99 -1.08
C MET A 111 8.20 10.52 -1.46
N LEU A 112 9.01 9.82 -0.67
CA LEU A 112 9.10 8.36 -0.63
C LEU A 112 8.44 7.90 0.67
N PRO A 113 7.19 7.45 0.63
CA PRO A 113 6.47 7.02 1.83
C PRO A 113 7.13 5.80 2.46
N MET A 114 7.37 5.85 3.77
CA MET A 114 7.97 4.78 4.56
C MET A 114 7.00 4.17 5.57
N ILE A 115 6.14 5.01 6.16
CA ILE A 115 5.10 4.58 7.11
C ILE A 115 3.81 5.28 6.73
N ARG A 116 2.73 4.50 6.61
CA ARG A 116 1.39 4.99 6.27
C ARG A 116 0.37 4.69 7.34
N LEU A 117 -0.66 5.51 7.38
CA LEU A 117 -1.84 5.30 8.23
C LEU A 117 -2.49 3.92 7.98
N SER A 118 -2.57 3.48 6.73
CA SER A 118 -3.11 2.17 6.37
C SER A 118 -2.33 1.02 7.03
N GLU A 119 -1.01 1.14 7.15
CA GLU A 119 -0.18 0.14 7.82
C GLU A 119 -0.56 -0.04 9.29
N LEU A 120 -0.88 1.05 9.99
CA LEU A 120 -1.34 0.97 11.39
C LEU A 120 -2.64 0.19 11.52
N TYR A 121 -3.60 0.39 10.59
CA TYR A 121 -4.83 -0.38 10.56
C TYR A 121 -4.58 -1.85 10.22
N TYR A 122 -3.65 -2.15 9.34
CA TYR A 122 -3.27 -3.52 8.99
C TYR A 122 -2.61 -4.26 10.15
N ILE A 123 -1.77 -3.57 10.94
CA ILE A 123 -1.19 -4.13 12.18
C ILE A 123 -2.29 -4.44 13.20
N GLN A 124 -3.28 -3.55 13.37
CA GLN A 124 -4.42 -3.80 14.24
C GLN A 124 -5.26 -4.98 13.74
N ALA A 125 -5.52 -5.06 12.43
CA ALA A 125 -6.26 -6.15 11.84
C ALA A 125 -5.57 -7.51 12.09
N GLU A 126 -4.27 -7.57 11.87
CA GLU A 126 -3.50 -8.79 12.15
C GLU A 126 -3.56 -9.20 13.62
N HIS A 127 -3.40 -8.23 14.51
CA HIS A 127 -3.48 -8.49 15.96
C HIS A 127 -4.85 -9.07 16.36
N LEU A 128 -5.94 -8.50 15.87
CA LEU A 128 -7.31 -8.97 16.14
C LEU A 128 -7.52 -10.37 15.55
N CYS A 129 -7.10 -10.60 14.30
CA CYS A 129 -7.21 -11.90 13.67
C CYS A 129 -6.44 -12.99 14.44
N ARG A 130 -5.22 -12.70 14.92
CA ARG A 130 -4.43 -13.63 15.74
C ARG A 130 -5.07 -13.94 17.09
N LYS A 131 -5.93 -13.05 17.60
CA LYS A 131 -6.75 -13.26 18.81
C LYS A 131 -8.06 -14.02 18.54
N GLY A 132 -8.36 -14.34 17.29
CA GLY A 132 -9.60 -14.99 16.87
C GLY A 132 -10.76 -14.02 16.59
N ASP A 133 -10.54 -12.71 16.71
CA ASP A 133 -11.54 -11.70 16.36
C ASP A 133 -11.46 -11.38 14.84
N ILE A 134 -12.02 -12.29 14.06
CA ILE A 134 -12.05 -12.16 12.59
C ILE A 134 -12.89 -10.96 12.16
N SER A 135 -14.03 -10.73 12.80
CA SER A 135 -14.91 -9.59 12.48
C SER A 135 -14.20 -8.25 12.77
N GLY A 136 -13.55 -8.13 13.90
CA GLY A 136 -12.77 -6.94 14.25
C GLY A 136 -11.61 -6.72 13.26
N ALA A 137 -10.94 -7.79 12.84
CA ALA A 137 -9.87 -7.70 11.85
C ALA A 137 -10.39 -7.18 10.49
N ILE A 138 -11.51 -7.71 10.01
CA ILE A 138 -12.14 -7.25 8.77
C ILE A 138 -12.53 -5.77 8.88
N ASN A 139 -13.12 -5.35 9.98
CA ASN A 139 -13.51 -3.96 10.20
C ASN A 139 -12.31 -3.00 10.11
N LYS A 140 -11.12 -3.41 10.57
CA LYS A 140 -9.90 -2.59 10.44
C LYS A 140 -9.41 -2.48 9.00
N ILE A 141 -9.48 -3.56 8.23
CA ILE A 141 -9.15 -3.52 6.80
C ILE A 141 -10.18 -2.68 6.04
N ASP A 142 -11.45 -2.82 6.39
CA ASP A 142 -12.56 -2.10 5.75
C ASP A 142 -12.46 -0.57 5.95
N ILE A 143 -11.90 -0.08 7.05
CA ILE A 143 -11.61 1.35 7.22
C ILE A 143 -10.68 1.86 6.10
N VAL A 144 -9.65 1.08 5.76
CA VAL A 144 -8.76 1.44 4.66
C VAL A 144 -9.46 1.31 3.32
N ARG A 145 -10.18 0.22 3.10
CA ARG A 145 -10.88 -0.06 1.84
C ARG A 145 -11.99 0.96 1.55
N ASP A 146 -12.74 1.37 2.57
CA ASP A 146 -13.72 2.45 2.46
C ASP A 146 -13.06 3.75 1.98
N ALA A 147 -11.92 4.11 2.57
CA ALA A 147 -11.13 5.26 2.13
C ALA A 147 -10.53 5.10 0.71
N ARG A 148 -10.55 3.90 0.15
CA ARG A 148 -10.18 3.60 -1.24
C ARG A 148 -11.37 3.41 -2.16
N ASN A 149 -12.57 3.78 -1.71
CA ASN A 149 -13.84 3.69 -2.42
C ASN A 149 -14.27 2.24 -2.76
N CYS A 150 -13.82 1.27 -1.98
CA CYS A 150 -14.23 -0.11 -2.13
C CYS A 150 -15.52 -0.42 -1.36
N GLN A 151 -16.24 -1.45 -1.78
CA GLN A 151 -17.34 -2.00 -0.99
C GLN A 151 -16.81 -2.65 0.30
N THR A 152 -17.47 -2.37 1.42
CA THR A 152 -17.10 -2.83 2.76
C THR A 152 -18.25 -3.51 3.48
N GLY A 153 -18.02 -4.03 4.69
CA GLY A 153 -19.03 -4.75 5.47
C GLY A 153 -19.42 -6.08 4.83
N SER A 154 -20.66 -6.51 5.03
CA SER A 154 -21.16 -7.81 4.57
C SER A 154 -21.17 -8.01 3.04
N SER A 155 -21.21 -6.92 2.28
CA SER A 155 -21.10 -6.92 0.82
C SER A 155 -19.67 -6.83 0.31
N GLY A 156 -18.72 -6.50 1.20
CA GLY A 156 -17.32 -6.30 0.85
C GLY A 156 -16.56 -7.61 0.66
N GLN A 157 -15.50 -7.53 -0.13
CA GLN A 157 -14.67 -8.69 -0.48
C GLN A 157 -13.95 -9.29 0.76
N MET A 158 -13.54 -8.47 1.72
CA MET A 158 -12.86 -8.97 2.92
C MET A 158 -13.77 -9.83 3.76
N TYR A 159 -15.02 -9.41 3.97
CA TYR A 159 -16.02 -10.21 4.69
C TYR A 159 -16.31 -11.56 4.03
N GLN A 160 -16.31 -11.60 2.69
CA GLN A 160 -16.56 -12.81 1.95
C GLN A 160 -15.37 -13.77 1.95
N LYS A 161 -14.14 -13.26 1.94
CA LYS A 161 -12.91 -14.04 1.74
C LYS A 161 -12.22 -14.44 3.04
N ILE A 162 -12.24 -13.58 4.07
CA ILE A 162 -11.53 -13.84 5.34
C ILE A 162 -12.42 -14.64 6.28
N LYS A 163 -11.98 -15.86 6.62
CA LYS A 163 -12.69 -16.78 7.53
C LYS A 163 -11.82 -17.23 8.72
N ASP A 164 -10.52 -17.14 8.55
CA ASP A 164 -9.52 -17.59 9.50
C ASP A 164 -8.18 -16.87 9.28
N LEU A 165 -7.18 -17.23 10.08
CA LEU A 165 -5.84 -16.64 9.96
C LEU A 165 -5.15 -16.97 8.62
N VAL A 166 -5.45 -18.09 7.99
CA VAL A 166 -4.82 -18.48 6.71
C VAL A 166 -5.35 -17.61 5.59
N SER A 167 -6.67 -17.51 5.46
CA SER A 167 -7.32 -16.63 4.48
C SER A 167 -7.01 -15.16 4.74
N PHE A 168 -6.94 -14.75 6.03
CA PHE A 168 -6.50 -13.39 6.40
C PHE A 168 -5.12 -13.07 5.82
N LYS A 169 -4.12 -13.92 6.05
CA LYS A 169 -2.76 -13.69 5.55
C LYS A 169 -2.74 -13.52 4.02
N THR A 170 -3.48 -14.38 3.31
CA THR A 170 -3.56 -14.34 1.85
C THR A 170 -4.18 -13.03 1.35
N GLU A 171 -5.29 -12.60 1.94
CA GLU A 171 -5.94 -11.35 1.54
C GLU A 171 -5.15 -10.12 2.00
N MET A 172 -4.47 -10.18 3.16
CA MET A 172 -3.64 -9.08 3.67
C MET A 172 -2.44 -8.77 2.76
N VAL A 173 -1.78 -9.79 2.22
CA VAL A 173 -0.69 -9.56 1.26
C VAL A 173 -1.20 -8.90 -0.03
N LYS A 174 -2.38 -9.30 -0.53
CA LYS A 174 -3.00 -8.67 -1.69
C LYS A 174 -3.37 -7.22 -1.41
N GLU A 175 -3.92 -6.96 -0.23
CA GLU A 175 -4.30 -5.61 0.18
C GLU A 175 -3.06 -4.71 0.32
N ALA A 176 -1.99 -5.22 0.94
CA ALA A 176 -0.71 -4.53 1.01
C ALA A 176 -0.12 -4.26 -0.38
N ALA A 177 -0.24 -5.21 -1.31
CA ALA A 177 0.24 -5.02 -2.68
C ALA A 177 -0.51 -3.89 -3.42
N ARG A 178 -1.81 -3.72 -3.16
CA ARG A 178 -2.62 -2.63 -3.71
C ARG A 178 -2.23 -1.28 -3.10
N ASP A 179 -2.07 -1.21 -1.79
CA ASP A 179 -1.85 0.07 -1.08
C ASP A 179 -0.41 0.57 -1.20
N PHE A 180 0.57 -0.35 -1.18
CA PHE A 180 2.00 -0.04 -1.20
C PHE A 180 2.67 -0.26 -2.55
N MET A 181 1.91 -0.13 -3.65
CA MET A 181 2.48 -0.20 -5.00
C MET A 181 3.68 0.74 -5.14
N GLN A 182 4.83 0.21 -5.60
CA GLN A 182 6.09 0.94 -5.80
C GLN A 182 6.72 1.57 -4.54
N GLU A 183 6.34 1.11 -3.34
CA GLU A 183 6.90 1.61 -2.08
C GLU A 183 7.87 0.62 -1.41
N GLY A 184 8.10 -0.55 -2.02
CA GLY A 184 9.08 -1.55 -1.53
C GLY A 184 8.61 -2.40 -0.35
N GLN A 185 7.46 -2.12 0.25
CA GLN A 185 7.00 -2.76 1.50
C GLN A 185 6.45 -4.17 1.29
N VAL A 186 5.93 -4.49 0.11
CA VAL A 186 5.22 -5.75 -0.18
C VAL A 186 6.08 -6.98 0.10
N PHE A 187 7.38 -6.91 -0.19
CA PHE A 187 8.35 -7.98 0.13
C PHE A 187 8.35 -8.31 1.62
N PHE A 188 8.32 -7.29 2.47
CA PHE A 188 8.33 -7.48 3.92
C PHE A 188 7.01 -8.07 4.44
N TYR A 189 5.87 -7.76 3.81
CA TYR A 189 4.59 -8.41 4.10
C TYR A 189 4.63 -9.90 3.79
N TYR A 190 5.13 -10.30 2.62
CA TYR A 190 5.32 -11.71 2.29
C TYR A 190 6.18 -12.42 3.33
N LYS A 191 7.33 -11.82 3.67
CA LYS A 191 8.26 -12.38 4.64
C LYS A 191 7.65 -12.50 6.04
N HIS A 192 7.00 -11.44 6.52
CA HIS A 192 6.35 -11.38 7.83
C HIS A 192 5.23 -12.42 7.98
N LEU A 193 4.39 -12.53 6.97
CA LEU A 193 3.26 -13.46 6.98
C LEU A 193 3.66 -14.90 6.61
N LYS A 194 4.92 -15.14 6.27
CA LYS A 194 5.47 -16.43 5.83
C LYS A 194 4.74 -16.99 4.61
N LEU A 195 4.51 -16.13 3.64
CA LEU A 195 3.95 -16.44 2.34
C LEU A 195 5.02 -16.25 1.26
N PHE A 196 4.81 -16.87 0.10
CA PHE A 196 5.72 -16.74 -1.04
C PHE A 196 4.97 -16.12 -2.23
N PRO A 197 5.62 -15.18 -2.97
CA PRO A 197 5.01 -14.58 -4.16
C PRO A 197 4.70 -15.59 -5.27
N LYS A 198 5.47 -16.69 -5.33
CA LYS A 198 5.29 -17.77 -6.29
C LYS A 198 5.37 -19.11 -5.57
N SER A 199 4.71 -20.13 -6.12
CA SER A 199 4.61 -21.46 -5.54
C SER A 199 5.92 -22.25 -5.52
N ASP A 200 6.88 -21.89 -6.37
CA ASP A 200 8.21 -22.51 -6.49
C ASP A 200 9.28 -21.83 -5.61
N MET A 201 8.93 -20.74 -4.92
CA MET A 201 9.85 -20.06 -4.01
C MET A 201 9.94 -20.75 -2.65
N THR A 202 11.11 -20.62 -2.04
CA THR A 202 11.46 -21.16 -0.72
C THR A 202 11.83 -20.05 0.26
N ALA A 203 12.05 -20.41 1.52
CA ALA A 203 12.47 -19.44 2.53
C ALA A 203 13.85 -18.79 2.22
N SER A 204 14.74 -19.49 1.52
CA SER A 204 16.03 -18.95 1.08
C SER A 204 15.89 -17.84 0.05
N ASP A 205 14.87 -17.91 -0.81
CA ASP A 205 14.62 -16.90 -1.83
C ASP A 205 14.09 -15.56 -1.23
N MET A 206 13.66 -15.61 0.03
CA MET A 206 13.21 -14.45 0.81
C MET A 206 14.32 -13.83 1.66
N VAL A 207 15.57 -14.25 1.47
CA VAL A 207 16.73 -13.67 2.14
C VAL A 207 17.43 -12.71 1.19
N LEU A 208 17.55 -11.44 1.60
CA LEU A 208 18.34 -10.47 0.84
C LEU A 208 19.82 -10.86 0.93
N PRO A 209 20.56 -10.87 -0.20
CA PRO A 209 21.98 -11.16 -0.18
C PRO A 209 22.71 -10.07 0.63
N LYS A 210 23.77 -10.49 1.35
CA LYS A 210 24.67 -9.53 1.98
C LYS A 210 25.44 -8.80 0.89
N PRO A 211 25.67 -7.49 1.03
CA PRO A 211 26.58 -6.76 0.14
C PRO A 211 27.98 -7.39 0.16
N ASP A 212 28.65 -7.46 -0.99
CA ASP A 212 29.96 -8.10 -1.12
C ASP A 212 31.04 -7.50 -0.18
N ASN A 213 30.92 -6.21 0.14
CA ASN A 213 31.81 -5.53 1.08
C ASN A 213 31.62 -5.95 2.55
N GLU A 214 30.51 -6.62 2.90
CA GLU A 214 30.29 -7.18 4.24
C GLU A 214 30.74 -8.64 4.36
N LEU A 215 31.17 -9.26 3.25
CA LEU A 215 31.67 -10.65 3.23
C LEU A 215 33.17 -10.76 3.55
N ILE A 216 33.86 -9.62 3.81
CA ILE A 216 35.32 -9.55 3.96
C ILE A 216 35.75 -9.47 5.44
N HIS A 217 34.88 -9.82 6.38
CA HIS A 217 35.21 -9.83 7.81
C HIS A 217 35.01 -11.18 8.47
#